data_93e5f35a1f456d2f51515e8393166092
#
_entry.id   93e5f35a1f456d2f51515e8393166092
#
_cell.length_a   1.000
_cell.length_b   1.000
_cell.length_c   1.000
_cell.angle_alpha   90.00
_cell.angle_beta   90.00
_cell.angle_gamma   90.00
#
_symmetry.space_group_name_H-M   'P 1'
#
loop_
_entity.id
_entity.type
_entity.pdbx_description
1 polymer ?
#
loop_
_entity_poly.entity_id
_entity_poly.type
_entity_poly.pdbx_seq_one_letter_code
_entity_poly.pdbx_strand_id
1 'polypeptide(L)'
;MNYNSKGGEDTMSVENIGTNNKPGPKPKKIVEATIKGIAVGRDKKVIPPDDVEKLAALGCRDNEISNYFGIKEDTLRYNFADNLTKGREDLKITLRRAMLNNACKNMNASVQIFLAKNLLGMADQPLNQEDNQPLPWVETKEQNDETT
;
A
#
# COMPACT_ATOMS: atom_id res chain seq x y z
N MET A 1 25.76 -25.45 -62.86
CA MET A 1 25.55 -24.01 -63.01
C MET A 1 25.46 -23.37 -61.63
N ASN A 2 26.52 -22.66 -61.27
CA ASN A 2 26.62 -21.97 -59.97
C ASN A 2 25.90 -20.61 -60.05
N TYR A 3 25.00 -20.34 -59.13
CA TYR A 3 24.55 -18.98 -58.86
C TYR A 3 24.88 -18.61 -57.42
N ASN A 4 25.95 -17.83 -57.33
CA ASN A 4 26.36 -17.15 -56.14
C ASN A 4 25.63 -15.80 -56.08
N SER A 5 24.76 -15.60 -55.09
CA SER A 5 24.15 -14.30 -54.77
C SER A 5 24.66 -13.83 -53.45
N LYS A 6 25.63 -12.92 -53.51
CA LYS A 6 26.03 -12.05 -52.40
C LYS A 6 24.99 -10.96 -52.22
N GLY A 7 24.22 -11.02 -51.14
CA GLY A 7 23.40 -9.91 -50.64
C GLY A 7 24.21 -9.13 -49.62
N GLY A 8 24.48 -7.89 -49.90
CA GLY A 8 25.23 -6.99 -49.01
C GLY A 8 24.39 -6.63 -47.78
N GLU A 9 24.98 -6.71 -46.61
CA GLU A 9 24.47 -6.17 -45.38
C GLU A 9 24.84 -4.71 -45.31
N ASP A 10 23.85 -3.84 -45.50
CA ASP A 10 23.97 -2.42 -45.19
C ASP A 10 23.91 -2.23 -43.71
N THR A 11 25.09 -2.20 -43.07
CA THR A 11 25.24 -1.75 -41.70
C THR A 11 25.09 -0.25 -41.65
N MET A 12 23.90 0.23 -41.27
CA MET A 12 23.72 1.63 -40.90
C MET A 12 24.49 1.90 -39.62
N SER A 13 25.59 2.63 -39.77
CA SER A 13 26.35 3.21 -38.66
C SER A 13 25.46 4.25 -37.99
N VAL A 14 24.95 3.93 -36.83
CA VAL A 14 24.28 4.92 -35.96
C VAL A 14 25.38 5.73 -35.28
N GLU A 15 25.53 6.98 -35.72
CA GLU A 15 26.43 7.93 -35.12
C GLU A 15 26.09 8.12 -33.62
N ASN A 16 27.10 7.89 -32.79
CA ASN A 16 27.07 8.09 -31.35
C ASN A 16 26.92 9.59 -31.06
N ILE A 17 25.71 10.04 -30.78
CA ILE A 17 25.46 11.33 -30.17
C ILE A 17 25.93 11.19 -28.71
N GLY A 18 27.04 11.86 -28.41
CA GLY A 18 27.66 11.85 -27.09
C GLY A 18 26.76 12.41 -26.00
N THR A 19 25.99 11.56 -25.39
CA THR A 19 25.40 11.82 -24.11
C THR A 19 26.31 11.29 -23.03
N ASN A 20 26.77 12.19 -22.14
CA ASN A 20 27.53 11.85 -20.93
C ASN A 20 26.63 11.01 -19.97
N ASN A 21 26.24 9.86 -20.41
CA ASN A 21 25.55 8.89 -19.57
C ASN A 21 26.61 8.18 -18.71
N LYS A 22 26.80 8.69 -17.48
CA LYS A 22 27.39 7.85 -16.43
C LYS A 22 26.60 6.56 -16.42
N PRO A 23 27.23 5.38 -16.57
CA PRO A 23 26.49 4.12 -16.53
C PRO A 23 25.74 4.04 -15.22
N GLY A 24 24.42 3.97 -15.28
CA GLY A 24 23.58 3.76 -14.13
C GLY A 24 24.00 2.49 -13.38
N PRO A 25 23.60 2.32 -12.12
CA PRO A 25 23.93 1.12 -11.36
C PRO A 25 23.48 -0.11 -12.14
N LYS A 26 24.42 -1.02 -12.38
CA LYS A 26 24.15 -2.26 -13.13
C LYS A 26 22.99 -3.01 -12.47
N PRO A 27 22.04 -3.54 -13.26
CA PRO A 27 20.96 -4.34 -12.71
C PRO A 27 21.55 -5.50 -11.90
N LYS A 28 21.04 -5.69 -10.70
CA LYS A 28 21.49 -6.76 -9.81
C LYS A 28 21.11 -8.11 -10.41
N LYS A 29 22.09 -8.95 -10.62
CA LYS A 29 21.86 -10.32 -11.11
C LYS A 29 21.18 -11.12 -10.00
N ILE A 30 20.07 -11.77 -10.34
CA ILE A 30 19.50 -12.82 -9.50
C ILE A 30 20.52 -13.96 -9.49
N VAL A 31 21.03 -14.29 -8.31
CA VAL A 31 21.92 -15.43 -8.15
C VAL A 31 21.04 -16.65 -8.00
N GLU A 32 21.11 -17.55 -8.98
CA GLU A 32 20.48 -18.87 -8.89
C GLU A 32 21.28 -19.72 -7.90
N ALA A 33 21.00 -19.50 -6.63
CA ALA A 33 21.35 -20.43 -5.57
C ALA A 33 20.12 -21.26 -5.25
N THR A 34 20.25 -22.28 -4.42
CA THR A 34 19.15 -23.14 -3.93
C THR A 34 17.99 -22.29 -3.35
N ILE A 35 18.25 -21.04 -3.02
CA ILE A 35 17.28 -20.01 -2.63
C ILE A 35 17.33 -18.92 -3.71
N LYS A 36 16.24 -18.73 -4.46
CA LYS A 36 16.10 -17.59 -5.38
C LYS A 36 16.01 -16.29 -4.58
N GLY A 37 17.02 -15.42 -4.71
CA GLY A 37 17.08 -14.20 -3.95
C GLY A 37 17.97 -13.14 -4.56
N ILE A 38 17.92 -11.95 -4.01
CA ILE A 38 18.77 -10.81 -4.39
C ILE A 38 19.94 -10.75 -3.42
N ALA A 39 21.17 -10.76 -3.96
CA ALA A 39 22.37 -10.57 -3.15
C ALA A 39 22.53 -9.08 -2.77
N VAL A 40 22.49 -8.78 -1.48
CA VAL A 40 22.54 -7.42 -0.97
C VAL A 40 23.65 -7.21 0.05
N GLY A 41 24.08 -5.96 0.16
CA GLY A 41 25.11 -5.55 1.12
C GLY A 41 26.53 -5.95 0.71
N ARG A 42 27.49 -5.63 1.61
CA ARG A 42 28.92 -5.92 1.43
C ARG A 42 29.19 -7.42 1.41
N ASP A 43 28.47 -8.16 2.24
CA ASP A 43 28.63 -9.61 2.46
C ASP A 43 27.82 -10.45 1.45
N LYS A 44 27.22 -9.80 0.42
CA LYS A 44 26.40 -10.46 -0.62
C LYS A 44 25.36 -11.42 -0.06
N LYS A 45 24.71 -11.03 1.03
CA LYS A 45 23.65 -11.81 1.67
C LYS A 45 22.48 -11.98 0.70
N VAL A 46 22.09 -13.23 0.45
CA VAL A 46 20.98 -13.53 -0.47
C VAL A 46 19.67 -13.46 0.30
N ILE A 47 18.78 -12.58 -0.13
CA ILE A 47 17.48 -12.37 0.51
C ILE A 47 16.39 -12.65 -0.52
N PRO A 48 15.44 -13.56 -0.23
CA PRO A 48 14.29 -13.80 -1.08
C PRO A 48 13.33 -12.60 -1.06
N PRO A 49 12.95 -12.04 -2.20
CA PRO A 49 11.97 -10.95 -2.26
C PRO A 49 10.61 -11.34 -1.69
N ASP A 50 10.20 -12.59 -1.89
CA ASP A 50 8.93 -13.13 -1.40
C ASP A 50 8.85 -13.13 0.14
N ASP A 51 9.96 -13.37 0.83
CA ASP A 51 9.99 -13.35 2.29
C ASP A 51 9.91 -11.92 2.83
N VAL A 52 10.50 -10.95 2.14
CA VAL A 52 10.35 -9.53 2.46
C VAL A 52 8.88 -9.11 2.30
N GLU A 53 8.23 -9.53 1.22
CA GLU A 53 6.82 -9.26 0.94
C GLU A 53 5.91 -9.87 2.02
N LYS A 54 6.15 -11.13 2.41
CA LYS A 54 5.39 -11.81 3.48
C LYS A 54 5.53 -11.08 4.82
N LEU A 55 6.74 -10.68 5.22
CA LEU A 55 6.95 -9.94 6.46
C LEU A 55 6.26 -8.58 6.43
N ALA A 56 6.30 -7.88 5.30
CA ALA A 56 5.56 -6.63 5.12
C ALA A 56 4.04 -6.85 5.18
N ALA A 57 3.53 -7.96 4.64
CA ALA A 57 2.12 -8.35 4.71
C ALA A 57 1.66 -8.74 6.12
N LEU A 58 2.58 -9.16 7.00
CA LEU A 58 2.33 -9.34 8.43
C LEU A 58 2.30 -8.02 9.21
N GLY A 59 2.64 -6.91 8.57
CA GLY A 59 2.68 -5.58 9.20
C GLY A 59 4.00 -5.23 9.88
N CYS A 60 5.06 -6.00 9.64
CA CYS A 60 6.38 -5.70 10.17
C CYS A 60 6.91 -4.36 9.62
N ARG A 61 7.56 -3.59 10.49
CA ARG A 61 8.22 -2.33 10.12
C ARG A 61 9.54 -2.60 9.39
N ASP A 62 10.03 -1.61 8.64
CA ASP A 62 11.28 -1.75 7.88
C ASP A 62 12.48 -2.10 8.77
N ASN A 63 12.55 -1.52 9.97
CA ASN A 63 13.60 -1.84 10.94
C ASN A 63 13.51 -3.29 11.44
N GLU A 64 12.31 -3.84 11.63
CA GLU A 64 12.11 -5.23 12.06
C GLU A 64 12.54 -6.20 10.96
N ILE A 65 12.13 -5.91 9.72
CA ILE A 65 12.50 -6.71 8.54
C ILE A 65 14.02 -6.63 8.31
N SER A 66 14.61 -5.45 8.42
CA SER A 66 16.06 -5.26 8.26
C SER A 66 16.86 -6.02 9.31
N ASN A 67 16.39 -5.99 10.57
CA ASN A 67 16.99 -6.75 11.67
C ASN A 67 16.85 -8.26 11.49
N TYR A 68 15.69 -8.72 11.00
CA TYR A 68 15.45 -10.13 10.71
C TYR A 68 16.46 -10.68 9.71
N PHE A 69 16.71 -9.92 8.63
CA PHE A 69 17.70 -10.30 7.63
C PHE A 69 19.14 -9.89 7.98
N GLY A 70 19.35 -9.10 9.03
CA GLY A 70 20.66 -8.58 9.44
C GLY A 70 21.30 -7.70 8.38
N ILE A 71 20.54 -6.78 7.80
CA ILE A 71 20.96 -5.76 6.83
C ILE A 71 20.57 -4.37 7.31
N LYS A 72 21.14 -3.33 6.69
CA LYS A 72 20.73 -1.96 6.99
C LYS A 72 19.37 -1.64 6.36
N GLU A 73 18.59 -0.83 7.05
CA GLU A 73 17.26 -0.40 6.61
C GLU A 73 17.28 0.30 5.24
N ASP A 74 18.28 1.17 5.01
CA ASP A 74 18.44 1.83 3.71
C ASP A 74 18.71 0.82 2.58
N THR A 75 19.47 -0.24 2.89
CA THR A 75 19.73 -1.32 1.93
C THR A 75 18.46 -2.11 1.62
N LEU A 76 17.61 -2.35 2.64
CA LEU A 76 16.31 -2.99 2.48
C LEU A 76 15.41 -2.14 1.58
N ARG A 77 15.22 -0.87 1.90
CA ARG A 77 14.38 0.06 1.14
C ARG A 77 14.83 0.21 -0.31
N TYR A 78 16.14 0.35 -0.52
CA TYR A 78 16.69 0.51 -1.86
C TYR A 78 16.46 -0.71 -2.77
N ASN A 79 16.55 -1.91 -2.21
CA ASN A 79 16.50 -3.14 -3.01
C ASN A 79 15.12 -3.78 -3.11
N PHE A 80 14.23 -3.52 -2.13
CA PHE A 80 12.95 -4.21 -1.97
C PHE A 80 11.77 -3.26 -1.82
N ALA A 81 11.89 -2.00 -2.30
CA ALA A 81 10.82 -1.00 -2.20
C ALA A 81 9.48 -1.52 -2.73
N ASP A 82 9.49 -2.17 -3.89
CA ASP A 82 8.29 -2.71 -4.53
C ASP A 82 7.67 -3.85 -3.70
N ASN A 83 8.49 -4.75 -3.17
CA ASN A 83 8.04 -5.86 -2.33
C ASN A 83 7.47 -5.37 -0.99
N LEU A 84 8.11 -4.37 -0.37
CA LEU A 84 7.59 -3.74 0.84
C LEU A 84 6.23 -3.08 0.61
N THR A 85 6.10 -2.34 -0.50
CA THR A 85 4.84 -1.69 -0.87
C THR A 85 3.76 -2.72 -1.13
N LYS A 86 4.05 -3.75 -1.92
CA LYS A 86 3.10 -4.81 -2.26
C LYS A 86 2.63 -5.56 -1.01
N GLY A 87 3.55 -5.95 -0.11
CA GLY A 87 3.18 -6.61 1.14
C GLY A 87 2.28 -5.74 2.03
N ARG A 88 2.53 -4.41 2.10
CA ARG A 88 1.67 -3.49 2.85
C ARG A 88 0.27 -3.33 2.23
N GLU A 89 0.17 -3.35 0.92
CA GLU A 89 -1.15 -3.35 0.26
C GLU A 89 -1.89 -4.67 0.51
N ASP A 90 -1.20 -5.80 0.51
CA ASP A 90 -1.78 -7.10 0.86
C ASP A 90 -2.31 -7.13 2.29
N LEU A 91 -1.59 -6.51 3.25
CA LEU A 91 -2.07 -6.33 4.62
C LEU A 91 -3.39 -5.55 4.65
N LYS A 92 -3.47 -4.43 3.93
CA LYS A 92 -4.68 -3.60 3.87
C LYS A 92 -5.87 -4.37 3.28
N ILE A 93 -5.63 -5.15 2.22
CA ILE A 93 -6.64 -5.98 1.57
C ILE A 93 -7.14 -7.07 2.54
N THR A 94 -6.21 -7.73 3.22
CA THR A 94 -6.52 -8.79 4.19
C THR A 94 -7.33 -8.25 5.37
N LEU A 95 -6.95 -7.08 5.90
CA LEU A 95 -7.68 -6.41 6.97
C LEU A 95 -9.10 -6.01 6.53
N ARG A 96 -9.24 -5.39 5.34
CA ARG A 96 -10.57 -5.06 4.79
C ARG A 96 -11.44 -6.29 4.65
N ARG A 97 -10.88 -7.39 4.13
CA ARG A 97 -11.61 -8.66 3.99
C ARG A 97 -12.06 -9.20 5.34
N ALA A 98 -11.21 -9.17 6.34
CA ALA A 98 -11.54 -9.60 7.69
C ALA A 98 -12.64 -8.74 8.31
N MET A 99 -12.56 -7.41 8.16
CA MET A 99 -13.58 -6.47 8.64
C MET A 99 -14.92 -6.68 7.95
N LEU A 100 -14.94 -6.82 6.62
CA LEU A 100 -16.16 -7.09 5.86
C LEU A 100 -16.78 -8.45 6.25
N ASN A 101 -15.97 -9.48 6.42
CA ASN A 101 -16.44 -10.77 6.89
C ASN A 101 -17.06 -10.67 8.30
N ASN A 102 -16.42 -9.93 9.20
CA ASN A 102 -16.94 -9.72 10.56
C ASN A 102 -18.26 -8.92 10.55
N ALA A 103 -18.36 -7.88 9.72
CA ALA A 103 -19.58 -7.11 9.58
C ALA A 103 -20.73 -7.91 8.95
N CYS A 104 -20.46 -8.64 7.86
CA CYS A 104 -21.51 -9.27 7.05
C CYS A 104 -21.87 -10.70 7.53
N LYS A 105 -20.87 -11.49 7.96
CA LYS A 105 -21.10 -12.87 8.40
C LYS A 105 -21.45 -12.97 9.89
N ASN A 106 -20.70 -12.25 10.72
CA ASN A 106 -20.89 -12.26 12.17
C ASN A 106 -21.91 -11.22 12.65
N MET A 107 -22.46 -10.40 11.74
CA MET A 107 -23.46 -9.36 12.00
C MET A 107 -23.06 -8.42 13.15
N ASN A 108 -21.76 -8.08 13.21
CA ASN A 108 -21.25 -7.21 14.27
C ASN A 108 -21.62 -5.75 14.00
N ALA A 109 -22.57 -5.22 14.79
CA ALA A 109 -23.10 -3.87 14.62
C ALA A 109 -22.02 -2.77 14.71
N SER A 110 -21.07 -2.89 15.64
CA SER A 110 -20.00 -1.90 15.80
C SER A 110 -19.11 -1.82 14.56
N VAL A 111 -18.78 -2.96 13.97
CA VAL A 111 -17.97 -3.01 12.74
C VAL A 111 -18.78 -2.53 11.54
N GLN A 112 -20.09 -2.84 11.48
CA GLN A 112 -20.98 -2.33 10.43
C GLN A 112 -21.07 -0.81 10.45
N ILE A 113 -21.26 -0.19 11.61
CA ILE A 113 -21.31 1.26 11.78
C ILE A 113 -19.97 1.89 11.38
N PHE A 114 -18.84 1.30 11.84
CA PHE A 114 -17.51 1.78 11.47
C PHE A 114 -17.29 1.76 9.97
N LEU A 115 -17.63 0.65 9.30
CA LEU A 115 -17.48 0.51 7.85
C LEU A 115 -18.43 1.43 7.09
N ALA A 116 -19.67 1.60 7.56
CA ALA A 116 -20.64 2.51 6.96
C ALA A 116 -20.11 3.94 6.93
N LYS A 117 -19.53 4.40 8.04
CA LYS A 117 -18.93 5.75 8.13
C LYS A 117 -17.70 5.90 7.24
N ASN A 118 -16.81 4.90 7.21
CA ASN A 118 -15.52 5.02 6.51
C ASN A 118 -15.58 4.64 5.03
N LEU A 119 -16.42 3.69 4.62
CA LEU A 119 -16.51 3.24 3.23
C LEU A 119 -17.65 3.89 2.46
N LEU A 120 -18.78 4.11 3.13
CA LEU A 120 -20.00 4.63 2.50
C LEU A 120 -20.21 6.12 2.78
N GLY A 121 -19.37 6.75 3.60
CA GLY A 121 -19.48 8.16 3.93
C GLY A 121 -20.72 8.52 4.77
N MET A 122 -21.34 7.54 5.44
CA MET A 122 -22.46 7.78 6.35
C MET A 122 -21.94 8.54 7.58
N ALA A 123 -22.25 9.83 7.67
CA ALA A 123 -21.98 10.63 8.86
C ALA A 123 -23.16 10.53 9.83
N ASP A 124 -22.86 10.56 11.13
CA ASP A 124 -23.92 10.89 12.09
C ASP A 124 -24.38 12.29 11.74
N GLN A 125 -25.68 12.48 11.48
CA GLN A 125 -26.19 13.82 11.28
C GLN A 125 -25.88 14.62 12.56
N PRO A 126 -25.27 15.81 12.46
CA PRO A 126 -25.21 16.68 13.62
C PRO A 126 -26.67 16.90 14.06
N LEU A 127 -26.95 16.66 15.32
CA LEU A 127 -28.21 17.07 15.92
C LEU A 127 -28.31 18.58 15.71
N ASN A 128 -29.08 18.98 14.69
CA ASN A 128 -29.33 20.40 14.46
C ASN A 128 -29.96 20.91 15.74
N GLN A 129 -29.35 21.94 16.34
CA GLN A 129 -29.90 22.59 17.53
C GLN A 129 -31.31 23.15 17.29
N GLU A 130 -31.74 23.21 16.02
CA GLU A 130 -33.08 23.62 15.60
C GLU A 130 -34.18 22.59 15.92
N ASP A 131 -33.80 21.30 16.08
CA ASP A 131 -34.76 20.26 16.49
C ASP A 131 -35.09 20.27 18.00
N ASN A 132 -34.46 21.14 18.78
CA ASN A 132 -34.81 21.42 20.18
C ASN A 132 -35.89 22.48 20.36
N GLN A 133 -36.60 22.88 19.28
CA GLN A 133 -37.78 23.69 19.48
C GLN A 133 -38.84 22.86 20.23
N PRO A 134 -39.38 23.42 21.33
CA PRO A 134 -40.43 22.72 22.05
C PRO A 134 -41.59 22.45 21.10
N LEU A 135 -42.08 21.18 21.15
CA LEU A 135 -43.16 20.73 20.29
C LEU A 135 -44.36 21.70 20.46
N PRO A 136 -45.08 22.00 19.36
CA PRO A 136 -46.12 23.05 19.38
C PRO A 136 -47.31 22.82 20.32
N TRP A 137 -47.37 21.64 20.96
CA TRP A 137 -48.38 21.32 21.97
C TRP A 137 -47.96 21.55 23.44
N VAL A 138 -46.72 22.04 23.66
CA VAL A 138 -46.36 22.46 25.02
C VAL A 138 -46.98 23.81 25.26
N GLU A 139 -48.12 23.83 25.95
CA GLU A 139 -48.79 25.06 26.42
C GLU A 139 -47.84 25.78 27.35
N THR A 140 -47.34 26.95 26.89
CA THR A 140 -46.68 27.93 27.76
C THR A 140 -47.74 28.44 28.73
N LYS A 141 -47.69 28.05 30.01
CA LYS A 141 -48.50 28.67 31.04
C LYS A 141 -48.07 30.14 31.13
N GLU A 142 -48.93 30.99 30.61
CA GLU A 142 -48.84 32.41 30.84
C GLU A 142 -48.95 32.65 32.34
N GLN A 143 -47.86 33.12 32.94
CA GLN A 143 -47.91 33.68 34.30
C GLN A 143 -48.62 35.02 34.21
N ASN A 144 -49.90 35.02 34.56
CA ASN A 144 -50.60 36.28 34.81
C ASN A 144 -50.12 36.81 36.18
N ASP A 145 -49.18 37.73 36.16
CA ASP A 145 -48.91 38.60 37.30
C ASP A 145 -50.06 39.59 37.43
N GLU A 146 -51.01 39.27 38.29
CA GLU A 146 -51.97 40.26 38.78
C GLU A 146 -51.26 41.12 39.81
N THR A 147 -50.93 42.31 39.44
CA THR A 147 -50.61 43.45 40.33
C THR A 147 -51.88 44.00 40.89
N THR A 148 -52.00 43.94 42.18
CA THR A 148 -52.88 44.89 42.94
C THR A 148 -52.11 45.42 44.13
#